data_413b66ccbd6e08117ab913e3cd6ecaf7
#
_entry.id   413b66ccbd6e08117ab913e3cd6ecaf7
#
_cell.length_a   1.000
_cell.length_b   1.000
_cell.length_c   1.000
_cell.angle_alpha   90.00
_cell.angle_beta   90.00
_cell.angle_gamma   90.00
#
_symmetry.space_group_name_H-M   'P 1'
#
loop_
_entity.id
_entity.type
_entity.pdbx_description
1 polymer ?
#
loop_
_entity_poly.entity_id
_entity_poly.type
_entity_poly.pdbx_seq_one_letter_code
_entity_poly.pdbx_strand_id
1 'polypeptide(L)'
;KRGGQEVRLTEEFLEREAADIVKNNIPNYDYVSDFIKGLRKLPIGNFVSFPAEIARTGTNIVSRALREIGEEVIVDGKAYKPFQTIGYTRLFGFGATTAAVPMGAVAAFQAIYDVTDEEREAIRKYVAQWSKNSTILPIKDKDGNFSYVDFSHANAYDTLIRPIQSVINAVAEGRTDNDGIMDDFAKGMFTAMS
;
A
#
# COMPACT_ATOMS: atom_id res chain seq x y z
N LYS A 1 7.74 16.38 22.78
CA LYS A 1 6.95 17.37 22.01
C LYS A 1 6.55 16.76 20.69
N ARG A 2 5.29 16.88 20.34
CA ARG A 2 4.75 16.43 19.04
C ARG A 2 4.22 17.66 18.32
N GLY A 3 4.76 17.97 17.14
CA GLY A 3 4.41 19.21 16.42
C GLY A 3 4.64 20.49 17.22
N GLY A 4 5.68 20.56 18.06
CA GLY A 4 6.00 21.72 18.90
C GLY A 4 5.23 21.80 20.24
N GLN A 5 4.21 20.98 20.47
CA GLN A 5 3.42 20.95 21.70
C GLN A 5 3.94 19.92 22.70
N GLU A 6 3.90 20.24 23.99
CA GLU A 6 4.19 19.27 25.04
C GLU A 6 2.99 18.32 25.19
N VAL A 7 3.26 17.03 25.05
CA VAL A 7 2.26 15.98 25.25
C VAL A 7 2.61 15.24 26.54
N ARG A 8 1.70 15.20 27.49
CA ARG A 8 1.82 14.33 28.66
C ARG A 8 1.37 12.92 28.26
N LEU A 9 2.22 11.94 28.52
CA LEU A 9 1.89 10.53 28.33
C LEU A 9 1.03 10.06 29.49
N THR A 10 -0.27 10.37 29.47
CA THR A 10 -1.25 9.82 30.39
C THR A 10 -1.82 8.51 29.83
N GLU A 11 -2.38 7.66 30.69
CA GLU A 11 -3.02 6.42 30.28
C GLU A 11 -4.14 6.69 29.25
N GLU A 12 -4.99 7.69 29.52
CA GLU A 12 -6.04 8.13 28.58
C GLU A 12 -5.48 8.57 27.21
N PHE A 13 -4.32 9.25 27.20
CA PHE A 13 -3.66 9.62 25.95
C PHE A 13 -3.19 8.38 25.18
N LEU A 14 -2.59 7.40 25.88
CA LEU A 14 -2.10 6.16 25.28
C LEU A 14 -3.24 5.31 24.73
N GLU A 15 -4.35 5.21 25.46
CA GLU A 15 -5.55 4.50 25.01
C GLU A 15 -6.16 5.15 23.77
N ARG A 16 -6.25 6.47 23.74
CA ARG A 16 -6.75 7.21 22.58
C ARG A 16 -5.85 7.04 21.36
N GLU A 17 -4.53 7.12 21.55
CA GLU A 17 -3.57 6.90 20.47
C GLU A 17 -3.62 5.46 19.94
N ALA A 18 -3.77 4.48 20.84
CA ALA A 18 -3.94 3.07 20.45
C ALA A 18 -5.24 2.87 19.68
N ALA A 19 -6.34 3.45 20.11
CA ALA A 19 -7.62 3.39 19.41
C ALA A 19 -7.54 4.03 18.01
N ASP A 20 -6.85 5.17 17.88
CA ASP A 20 -6.62 5.83 16.61
C ASP A 20 -5.74 4.98 15.67
N ILE A 21 -4.75 4.27 16.20
CA ILE A 21 -3.94 3.33 15.42
C ILE A 21 -4.83 2.23 14.84
N VAL A 22 -5.62 1.58 15.68
CA VAL A 22 -6.53 0.49 15.27
C VAL A 22 -7.51 1.00 14.21
N LYS A 23 -8.20 2.11 14.50
CA LYS A 23 -9.18 2.72 13.61
C LYS A 23 -8.62 3.04 12.22
N ASN A 24 -7.39 3.52 12.14
CA ASN A 24 -6.79 4.00 10.90
C ASN A 24 -6.04 2.93 10.11
N ASN A 25 -5.68 1.80 10.73
CA ASN A 25 -4.90 0.75 10.09
C ASN A 25 -5.69 -0.55 9.84
N ILE A 26 -6.91 -0.66 10.38
CA ILE A 26 -7.80 -1.80 10.11
C ILE A 26 -8.89 -1.34 9.14
N PRO A 27 -9.12 -2.09 8.04
CA PRO A 27 -10.24 -1.82 7.13
C PRO A 27 -11.57 -1.84 7.89
N ASN A 28 -12.32 -0.76 7.80
CA ASN A 28 -13.64 -0.67 8.40
C ASN A 28 -14.58 0.12 7.49
N TYR A 29 -15.55 -0.58 6.93
CA TYR A 29 -16.50 -0.02 5.97
C TYR A 29 -17.41 1.09 6.53
N ASP A 30 -17.46 1.28 7.84
CA ASP A 30 -18.22 2.37 8.46
C ASP A 30 -17.53 3.74 8.30
N TYR A 31 -16.21 3.75 8.04
CA TYR A 31 -15.41 4.96 7.87
C TYR A 31 -15.29 5.47 6.43
N VAL A 32 -15.88 4.77 5.48
CA VAL A 32 -15.94 5.30 4.10
C VAL A 32 -16.81 6.55 4.05
N SER A 33 -16.45 7.49 3.17
CA SER A 33 -17.16 8.76 3.03
C SER A 33 -18.66 8.54 2.77
N ASP A 34 -19.49 9.51 3.14
CA ASP A 34 -20.94 9.45 2.91
C ASP A 34 -21.29 9.35 1.43
N PHE A 35 -20.43 9.89 0.55
CA PHE A 35 -20.52 9.70 -0.89
C PHE A 35 -20.42 8.21 -1.27
N ILE A 36 -19.42 7.50 -0.76
CA ILE A 36 -19.22 6.06 -0.99
C ILE A 36 -20.37 5.26 -0.37
N LYS A 37 -20.87 5.66 0.83
CA LYS A 37 -22.06 5.06 1.43
C LYS A 37 -23.31 5.25 0.57
N GLY A 38 -23.42 6.41 -0.08
CA GLY A 38 -24.48 6.70 -1.06
C GLY A 38 -24.40 5.78 -2.29
N LEU A 39 -23.21 5.56 -2.82
CA LEU A 39 -22.97 4.64 -3.95
C LEU A 39 -23.30 3.18 -3.63
N ARG A 40 -23.23 2.74 -2.35
CA ARG A 40 -23.63 1.39 -1.93
C ARG A 40 -25.11 1.07 -2.22
N LYS A 41 -25.95 2.09 -2.35
CA LYS A 41 -27.35 1.91 -2.72
C LYS A 41 -27.56 1.54 -4.19
N LEU A 42 -26.52 1.70 -5.01
CA LEU A 42 -26.51 1.25 -6.40
C LEU A 42 -26.05 -0.21 -6.50
N PRO A 43 -26.47 -0.97 -7.53
CA PRO A 43 -26.09 -2.37 -7.70
C PRO A 43 -24.58 -2.63 -7.72
N ILE A 44 -23.77 -1.64 -8.12
CA ILE A 44 -22.30 -1.68 -8.19
C ILE A 44 -21.60 -1.15 -6.92
N GLY A 45 -22.36 -0.60 -5.98
CA GLY A 45 -21.82 0.16 -4.85
C GLY A 45 -20.96 -0.65 -3.88
N ASN A 46 -21.20 -1.95 -3.75
CA ASN A 46 -20.37 -2.82 -2.92
C ASN A 46 -18.95 -2.97 -3.48
N PHE A 47 -18.79 -2.90 -4.81
CA PHE A 47 -17.49 -2.98 -5.45
C PHE A 47 -16.64 -1.71 -5.26
N VAL A 48 -17.27 -0.55 -5.04
CA VAL A 48 -16.56 0.74 -4.83
C VAL A 48 -16.07 0.88 -3.39
N SER A 49 -16.80 0.34 -2.42
CA SER A 49 -16.48 0.50 -0.99
C SER A 49 -15.18 -0.19 -0.59
N PHE A 50 -14.92 -1.38 -1.14
CA PHE A 50 -13.73 -2.14 -0.81
C PHE A 50 -12.44 -1.47 -1.29
N PRO A 51 -12.28 -1.10 -2.59
CA PRO A 51 -11.12 -0.35 -3.04
C PRO A 51 -10.92 0.98 -2.29
N ALA A 52 -12.00 1.72 -2.02
CA ALA A 52 -11.91 2.97 -1.27
C ALA A 52 -11.37 2.78 0.15
N GLU A 53 -11.77 1.70 0.83
CA GLU A 53 -11.30 1.38 2.17
C GLU A 53 -9.84 0.89 2.15
N ILE A 54 -9.45 0.10 1.16
CA ILE A 54 -8.05 -0.30 0.96
C ILE A 54 -7.16 0.94 0.71
N ALA A 55 -7.63 1.86 -0.14
CA ALA A 55 -6.93 3.10 -0.42
C ALA A 55 -6.77 3.95 0.86
N ARG A 56 -7.84 4.13 1.64
CA ARG A 56 -7.82 4.86 2.91
C ARG A 56 -6.82 4.24 3.90
N THR A 57 -6.91 2.93 4.09
CA THR A 57 -6.04 2.21 5.03
C THR A 57 -4.59 2.28 4.59
N GLY A 58 -4.29 2.06 3.30
CA GLY A 58 -2.94 2.18 2.76
C GLY A 58 -2.35 3.58 2.94
N THR A 59 -3.13 4.62 2.64
CA THR A 59 -2.73 6.01 2.85
C THR A 59 -2.41 6.29 4.32
N ASN A 60 -3.25 5.81 5.24
CA ASN A 60 -3.04 6.00 6.68
C ASN A 60 -1.77 5.28 7.18
N ILE A 61 -1.50 4.06 6.72
CA ILE A 61 -0.29 3.30 7.08
C ILE A 61 0.96 4.04 6.61
N VAL A 62 0.99 4.47 5.33
CA VAL A 62 2.12 5.20 4.75
C VAL A 62 2.34 6.54 5.46
N SER A 63 1.29 7.35 5.60
CA SER A 63 1.36 8.65 6.28
C SER A 63 1.86 8.51 7.71
N ARG A 64 1.40 7.48 8.44
CA ARG A 64 1.88 7.21 9.78
C ARG A 64 3.35 6.80 9.79
N ALA A 65 3.77 5.90 8.90
CA ALA A 65 5.16 5.47 8.79
C ALA A 65 6.10 6.64 8.53
N LEU A 66 5.76 7.52 7.57
CA LEU A 66 6.54 8.71 7.25
C LEU A 66 6.63 9.67 8.45
N ARG A 67 5.53 9.88 9.17
CA ARG A 67 5.52 10.69 10.38
C ARG A 67 6.42 10.09 11.47
N GLU A 68 6.35 8.79 11.72
CA GLU A 68 7.20 8.08 12.69
C GLU A 68 8.68 8.16 12.32
N ILE A 69 9.03 8.12 11.02
CA ILE A 69 10.41 8.29 10.52
C ILE A 69 10.93 9.70 10.79
N GLY A 70 10.10 10.71 10.60
CA GLY A 70 10.47 12.13 10.73
C GLY A 70 10.32 12.71 12.13
N GLU A 71 9.61 12.03 13.04
CA GLU A 71 9.29 12.59 14.38
C GLU A 71 10.53 12.72 15.27
N GLU A 72 10.78 13.93 15.74
CA GLU A 72 11.91 14.26 16.62
C GLU A 72 11.42 14.59 18.02
N VAL A 73 12.11 14.04 19.01
CA VAL A 73 11.91 14.36 20.44
C VAL A 73 13.17 15.04 20.96
N ILE A 74 13.02 16.21 21.55
CA ILE A 74 14.13 16.95 22.14
C ILE A 74 14.21 16.62 23.62
N VAL A 75 15.33 16.04 24.06
CA VAL A 75 15.65 15.75 25.46
C VAL A 75 17.00 16.42 25.76
N ASP A 76 17.03 17.24 26.79
CA ASP A 76 18.23 17.99 27.22
C ASP A 76 18.94 18.76 26.08
N GLY A 77 18.14 19.35 25.17
CA GLY A 77 18.62 20.11 24.01
C GLY A 77 19.17 19.28 22.84
N LYS A 78 19.10 17.94 22.94
CA LYS A 78 19.49 17.02 21.85
C LYS A 78 18.27 16.43 21.17
N ALA A 79 18.29 16.38 19.85
CA ALA A 79 17.24 15.76 19.05
C ALA A 79 17.46 14.23 18.93
N TYR A 80 16.41 13.49 19.21
CA TYR A 80 16.35 12.03 19.07
C TYR A 80 15.17 11.66 18.17
N LYS A 81 15.29 10.57 17.43
CA LYS A 81 14.20 10.01 16.60
C LYS A 81 13.77 8.63 17.13
N PRO A 82 13.07 8.57 18.26
CA PRO A 82 12.78 7.30 18.95
C PRO A 82 11.84 6.40 18.16
N PHE A 83 11.02 6.94 17.25
CA PHE A 83 10.06 6.20 16.47
C PHE A 83 10.55 5.84 15.05
N GLN A 84 11.74 6.30 14.66
CA GLN A 84 12.27 6.13 13.31
C GLN A 84 12.32 4.66 12.87
N THR A 85 12.84 3.77 13.73
CA THR A 85 12.91 2.33 13.44
C THR A 85 11.52 1.73 13.28
N ILE A 86 10.54 2.15 14.08
CA ILE A 86 9.16 1.68 13.99
C ILE A 86 8.55 2.11 12.65
N GLY A 87 8.75 3.37 12.24
CA GLY A 87 8.29 3.89 10.96
C GLY A 87 8.87 3.12 9.77
N TYR A 88 10.18 2.86 9.76
CA TYR A 88 10.82 2.03 8.72
C TYR A 88 10.24 0.60 8.72
N THR A 89 10.14 -0.04 9.89
CA THR A 89 9.58 -1.40 9.99
C THR A 89 8.15 -1.45 9.46
N ARG A 90 7.33 -0.45 9.77
CA ARG A 90 5.95 -0.33 9.27
C ARG A 90 5.92 -0.17 7.75
N LEU A 91 6.71 0.74 7.19
CA LEU A 91 6.74 1.02 5.76
C LEU A 91 7.23 -0.19 4.96
N PHE A 92 8.38 -0.75 5.35
CA PHE A 92 8.95 -1.90 4.64
C PHE A 92 8.14 -3.18 4.87
N GLY A 93 7.54 -3.39 6.06
CA GLY A 93 6.65 -4.51 6.31
C GLY A 93 5.37 -4.42 5.48
N PHE A 94 4.79 -3.24 5.35
CA PHE A 94 3.64 -3.01 4.47
C PHE A 94 4.01 -3.23 3.00
N GLY A 95 5.17 -2.71 2.56
CA GLY A 95 5.68 -2.95 1.21
C GLY A 95 5.96 -4.43 0.92
N ALA A 96 6.50 -5.17 1.89
CA ALA A 96 6.74 -6.60 1.75
C ALA A 96 5.43 -7.37 1.52
N THR A 97 4.39 -7.07 2.29
CA THR A 97 3.09 -7.77 2.15
C THR A 97 2.33 -7.35 0.89
N THR A 98 2.39 -6.08 0.51
CA THR A 98 1.63 -5.57 -0.63
C THR A 98 2.33 -5.74 -1.97
N ALA A 99 3.66 -5.70 -2.01
CA ALA A 99 4.45 -5.75 -3.24
C ALA A 99 5.33 -7.00 -3.34
N ALA A 100 6.14 -7.32 -2.33
CA ALA A 100 7.11 -8.40 -2.43
C ALA A 100 6.44 -9.79 -2.53
N VAL A 101 5.33 -10.02 -1.83
CA VAL A 101 4.58 -11.29 -1.91
C VAL A 101 4.00 -11.50 -3.32
N PRO A 102 3.27 -10.55 -3.93
CA PRO A 102 2.81 -10.70 -5.30
C PRO A 102 3.95 -10.85 -6.32
N MET A 103 5.01 -10.07 -6.19
CA MET A 103 6.19 -10.18 -7.07
C MET A 103 6.88 -11.54 -6.93
N GLY A 104 7.01 -12.04 -5.71
CA GLY A 104 7.53 -13.38 -5.44
C GLY A 104 6.66 -14.48 -6.04
N ALA A 105 5.33 -14.32 -6.01
CA ALA A 105 4.41 -15.24 -6.67
C ALA A 105 4.61 -15.23 -8.20
N VAL A 106 4.76 -14.07 -8.83
CA VAL A 106 5.06 -13.97 -10.26
C VAL A 106 6.36 -14.69 -10.59
N ALA A 107 7.45 -14.42 -9.85
CA ALA A 107 8.74 -15.05 -10.07
C ALA A 107 8.68 -16.59 -9.88
N ALA A 108 7.93 -17.06 -8.88
CA ALA A 108 7.72 -18.48 -8.66
C ALA A 108 6.97 -19.14 -9.83
N PHE A 109 5.92 -18.50 -10.34
CA PHE A 109 5.18 -19.01 -11.52
C PHE A 109 6.05 -19.02 -12.77
N GLN A 110 6.84 -17.98 -13.02
CA GLN A 110 7.80 -17.96 -14.13
C GLN A 110 8.77 -19.14 -14.03
N ALA A 111 9.32 -19.43 -12.84
CA ALA A 111 10.24 -20.53 -12.63
C ALA A 111 9.57 -21.91 -12.77
N ILE A 112 8.33 -22.06 -12.26
CA ILE A 112 7.59 -23.35 -12.31
C ILE A 112 7.16 -23.68 -13.75
N TYR A 113 6.74 -22.68 -14.50
CA TYR A 113 6.18 -22.87 -15.85
C TYR A 113 7.16 -22.50 -16.96
N ASP A 114 8.45 -22.27 -16.63
CA ASP A 114 9.51 -21.94 -17.58
C ASP A 114 9.12 -20.76 -18.51
N VAL A 115 8.64 -19.66 -17.90
CA VAL A 115 8.22 -18.44 -18.61
C VAL A 115 9.29 -17.37 -18.46
N THR A 116 9.84 -16.90 -19.58
CA THR A 116 10.83 -15.82 -19.58
C THR A 116 10.19 -14.44 -19.35
N ASP A 117 11.01 -13.42 -19.08
CA ASP A 117 10.51 -12.04 -18.93
C ASP A 117 9.90 -11.51 -20.23
N GLU A 118 10.48 -11.85 -21.39
CA GLU A 118 9.97 -11.48 -22.70
C GLU A 118 8.61 -12.14 -22.98
N GLU A 119 8.47 -13.42 -22.64
CA GLU A 119 7.20 -14.14 -22.75
C GLU A 119 6.13 -13.54 -21.82
N ARG A 120 6.49 -13.20 -20.60
CA ARG A 120 5.59 -12.51 -19.65
C ARG A 120 5.14 -11.15 -20.17
N GLU A 121 6.04 -10.36 -20.74
CA GLU A 121 5.69 -9.08 -21.37
C GLU A 121 4.79 -9.28 -22.61
N ALA A 122 5.03 -10.32 -23.39
CA ALA A 122 4.17 -10.68 -24.49
C ALA A 122 2.75 -11.05 -24.02
N ILE A 123 2.63 -11.90 -22.99
CA ILE A 123 1.33 -12.21 -22.37
C ILE A 123 0.61 -10.94 -21.96
N ARG A 124 1.32 -9.98 -21.30
CA ARG A 124 0.73 -8.73 -20.83
C ARG A 124 0.13 -7.85 -21.94
N LYS A 125 0.58 -7.99 -23.18
CA LYS A 125 -0.01 -7.28 -24.33
C LYS A 125 -1.39 -7.83 -24.73
N TYR A 126 -1.65 -9.09 -24.41
CA TYR A 126 -2.88 -9.80 -24.78
C TYR A 126 -3.88 -9.96 -23.63
N VAL A 127 -3.50 -9.55 -22.41
CA VAL A 127 -4.45 -9.57 -21.29
C VAL A 127 -5.60 -8.60 -21.52
N ALA A 128 -6.74 -8.90 -20.94
CA ALA A 128 -7.91 -8.02 -20.97
C ALA A 128 -7.58 -6.62 -20.43
N GLN A 129 -8.25 -5.60 -20.96
CA GLN A 129 -7.93 -4.21 -20.64
C GLN A 129 -8.01 -3.90 -19.14
N TRP A 130 -8.94 -4.53 -18.43
CA TRP A 130 -9.10 -4.41 -16.98
C TRP A 130 -7.99 -5.11 -16.17
N SER A 131 -7.29 -6.09 -16.75
CA SER A 131 -6.18 -6.81 -16.12
C SER A 131 -4.80 -6.22 -16.45
N LYS A 132 -4.71 -5.16 -17.26
CA LYS A 132 -3.42 -4.58 -17.68
C LYS A 132 -2.57 -4.09 -16.51
N ASN A 133 -3.20 -3.59 -15.46
CA ASN A 133 -2.53 -3.09 -14.26
C ASN A 133 -2.47 -4.13 -13.13
N SER A 134 -3.11 -5.28 -13.30
CA SER A 134 -3.16 -6.36 -12.31
C SER A 134 -1.84 -7.13 -12.25
N THR A 135 -1.60 -7.77 -11.12
CA THR A 135 -0.57 -8.81 -11.00
C THR A 135 -1.06 -10.05 -11.71
N ILE A 136 -0.43 -10.42 -12.82
CA ILE A 136 -0.71 -11.63 -13.57
C ILE A 136 0.34 -12.71 -13.32
N LEU A 137 -0.12 -13.93 -13.03
CA LEU A 137 0.72 -15.11 -12.86
C LEU A 137 0.75 -15.87 -14.19
N PRO A 138 1.89 -15.89 -14.91
CA PRO A 138 1.96 -16.50 -16.22
C PRO A 138 2.04 -18.03 -16.12
N ILE A 139 1.40 -18.72 -17.05
CA ILE A 139 1.40 -20.16 -17.15
C ILE A 139 1.70 -20.54 -18.59
N LYS A 140 2.63 -21.48 -18.81
CA LYS A 140 2.94 -22.08 -20.09
C LYS A 140 2.69 -23.58 -19.99
N ASP A 141 1.86 -24.12 -20.87
CA ASP A 141 1.60 -25.56 -20.89
C ASP A 141 2.69 -26.33 -21.65
N LYS A 142 2.59 -27.67 -21.67
CA LYS A 142 3.57 -28.53 -22.36
C LYS A 142 3.57 -28.38 -23.89
N ASP A 143 2.50 -27.85 -24.44
CA ASP A 143 2.33 -27.61 -25.87
C ASP A 143 2.80 -26.20 -26.26
N GLY A 144 3.29 -25.40 -25.29
CA GLY A 144 3.78 -24.05 -25.49
C GLY A 144 2.68 -22.97 -25.53
N ASN A 145 1.43 -23.32 -25.17
CA ASN A 145 0.36 -22.33 -25.10
C ASN A 145 0.45 -21.53 -23.80
N PHE A 146 0.18 -20.23 -23.91
CA PHE A 146 0.20 -19.31 -22.78
C PHE A 146 -1.20 -19.07 -22.22
N SER A 147 -1.27 -19.07 -20.91
CA SER A 147 -2.42 -18.61 -20.13
C SER A 147 -1.95 -17.80 -18.93
N TYR A 148 -2.86 -17.21 -18.20
CA TYR A 148 -2.52 -16.46 -16.99
C TYR A 148 -3.63 -16.54 -15.95
N VAL A 149 -3.24 -16.38 -14.68
CA VAL A 149 -4.16 -16.15 -13.57
C VAL A 149 -4.03 -14.69 -13.16
N ASP A 150 -5.15 -13.98 -13.07
CA ASP A 150 -5.22 -12.63 -12.51
C ASP A 150 -5.21 -12.72 -10.97
N PHE A 151 -4.06 -12.38 -10.37
CA PHE A 151 -3.86 -12.47 -8.94
C PHE A 151 -4.51 -11.32 -8.16
N SER A 152 -4.90 -10.23 -8.84
CA SER A 152 -5.54 -9.09 -8.19
C SER A 152 -6.82 -9.47 -7.47
N HIS A 153 -7.53 -10.50 -7.93
CA HIS A 153 -8.72 -11.03 -7.26
C HIS A 153 -8.43 -11.68 -5.89
N ALA A 154 -7.19 -12.14 -5.67
CA ALA A 154 -6.74 -12.73 -4.41
C ALA A 154 -5.96 -11.73 -3.54
N ASN A 155 -5.47 -10.63 -4.12
CA ASN A 155 -4.68 -9.62 -3.44
C ASN A 155 -5.42 -8.29 -3.37
N ALA A 156 -6.03 -8.00 -2.23
CA ALA A 156 -6.75 -6.76 -1.97
C ALA A 156 -5.91 -5.48 -2.17
N TYR A 157 -4.59 -5.60 -2.03
CA TYR A 157 -3.64 -4.48 -2.12
C TYR A 157 -2.97 -4.36 -3.48
N ASP A 158 -3.42 -5.09 -4.51
CA ASP A 158 -2.78 -5.09 -5.83
C ASP A 158 -2.66 -3.68 -6.43
N THR A 159 -3.70 -2.86 -6.27
CA THR A 159 -3.71 -1.45 -6.70
C THR A 159 -2.68 -0.57 -5.97
N LEU A 160 -2.19 -1.00 -4.81
CA LEU A 160 -1.22 -0.25 -4.01
C LEU A 160 0.24 -0.63 -4.30
N ILE A 161 0.51 -1.67 -5.09
CA ILE A 161 1.88 -2.17 -5.33
C ILE A 161 2.78 -1.05 -5.85
N ARG A 162 2.39 -0.38 -6.94
CA ARG A 162 3.17 0.70 -7.56
C ARG A 162 3.33 1.93 -6.66
N PRO A 163 2.23 2.48 -6.08
CA PRO A 163 2.34 3.59 -5.13
C PRO A 163 3.25 3.29 -3.95
N ILE A 164 3.16 2.09 -3.38
CA ILE A 164 4.00 1.67 -2.24
C ILE A 164 5.47 1.55 -2.63
N GLN A 165 5.77 0.96 -3.78
CA GLN A 165 7.14 0.89 -4.29
C GLN A 165 7.76 2.27 -4.49
N SER A 166 6.99 3.22 -5.04
CA SER A 166 7.45 4.61 -5.21
C SER A 166 7.83 5.25 -3.87
N VAL A 167 7.01 5.07 -2.83
CA VAL A 167 7.31 5.57 -1.47
C VAL A 167 8.55 4.91 -0.89
N ILE A 168 8.67 3.57 -0.99
CA ILE A 168 9.82 2.84 -0.48
C ILE A 168 11.11 3.33 -1.14
N ASN A 169 11.09 3.50 -2.46
CA ASN A 169 12.25 3.98 -3.21
C ASN A 169 12.62 5.42 -2.79
N ALA A 170 11.65 6.32 -2.68
CA ALA A 170 11.87 7.68 -2.24
C ALA A 170 12.52 7.75 -0.84
N VAL A 171 12.03 6.93 0.09
CA VAL A 171 12.59 6.86 1.45
C VAL A 171 13.98 6.21 1.45
N ALA A 172 14.22 5.17 0.64
CA ALA A 172 15.51 4.52 0.50
C ALA A 172 16.56 5.45 -0.11
N GLU A 173 16.15 6.36 -0.99
CA GLU A 173 16.99 7.43 -1.58
C GLU A 173 17.25 8.59 -0.61
N GLY A 174 16.71 8.53 0.61
CA GLY A 174 16.90 9.53 1.65
C GLY A 174 16.04 10.79 1.49
N ARG A 175 14.96 10.74 0.72
CA ARG A 175 13.99 11.85 0.68
C ARG A 175 13.35 12.03 2.05
N THR A 176 13.17 13.27 2.46
CA THR A 176 12.61 13.65 3.76
C THR A 176 11.36 14.54 3.66
N ASP A 177 10.97 14.89 2.43
CA ASP A 177 9.79 15.71 2.15
C ASP A 177 8.51 14.86 2.18
N ASN A 178 7.97 14.64 3.36
CA ASN A 178 6.78 13.81 3.56
C ASN A 178 5.60 14.21 2.67
N ASP A 179 5.38 15.52 2.48
CA ASP A 179 4.29 16.02 1.66
C ASP A 179 4.47 15.65 0.18
N GLY A 180 5.70 15.78 -0.36
CA GLY A 180 6.01 15.38 -1.73
C GLY A 180 5.89 13.87 -1.95
N ILE A 181 6.36 13.06 -0.99
CA ILE A 181 6.21 11.60 -1.05
C ILE A 181 4.72 11.19 -1.01
N MET A 182 3.92 11.84 -0.18
CA MET A 182 2.47 11.58 -0.11
C MET A 182 1.73 12.02 -1.38
N ASP A 183 2.15 13.10 -2.02
CA ASP A 183 1.60 13.54 -3.30
C ASP A 183 1.90 12.52 -4.42
N ASP A 184 3.13 12.01 -4.48
CA ASP A 184 3.52 10.97 -5.43
C ASP A 184 2.75 9.65 -5.17
N PHE A 185 2.54 9.29 -3.92
CA PHE A 185 1.71 8.15 -3.54
C PHE A 185 0.26 8.32 -4.00
N ALA A 186 -0.34 9.49 -3.75
CA ALA A 186 -1.70 9.80 -4.18
C ALA A 186 -1.84 9.77 -5.71
N LYS A 187 -0.91 10.35 -6.46
CA LYS A 187 -0.88 10.29 -7.92
C LYS A 187 -0.78 8.86 -8.43
N GLY A 188 0.11 8.04 -7.81
CA GLY A 188 0.24 6.62 -8.13
C GLY A 188 -1.06 5.85 -7.91
N MET A 189 -1.79 6.16 -6.83
CA MET A 189 -3.10 5.59 -6.53
C MET A 189 -4.15 5.92 -7.60
N PHE A 190 -4.23 7.20 -7.98
CA PHE A 190 -5.14 7.62 -9.06
C PHE A 190 -4.86 6.88 -10.36
N THR A 191 -3.58 6.76 -10.74
CA THR A 191 -3.18 6.06 -11.96
C THR A 191 -3.45 4.54 -11.90
N ALA A 192 -3.39 3.94 -10.72
CA ALA A 192 -3.66 2.51 -10.54
C ALA A 192 -5.16 2.16 -10.56
N MET A 193 -6.02 3.15 -10.26
CA MET A 193 -7.48 2.97 -10.23
C MET A 193 -8.18 3.44 -11.51
N SER A 194 -7.49 4.12 -12.41
CA SER A 194 -7.98 4.58 -13.72
C SER A 194 -7.74 3.54 -14.82
#